data_a1c670841ea57d38e84b9b5b90120b5e
#
_entry.id   a1c670841ea57d38e84b9b5b90120b5e
#
_cell.length_a   1.000
_cell.length_b   1.000
_cell.length_c   1.000
_cell.angle_alpha   90.00
_cell.angle_beta   90.00
_cell.angle_gamma   90.00
#
_symmetry.space_group_name_H-M   'P 1'
#
loop_
_entity.id
_entity.type
_entity.pdbx_description
1 polymer ?
#
loop_
_entity_poly.entity_id
_entity_poly.type
_entity_poly.pdbx_seq_one_letter_code
_entity_poly.pdbx_strand_id
1 'polypeptide(L)'
;MHNFYEQHCLRWGVWGSKYLTSTFFETLVDNKKNLLLFSASKHDSNEIFAMSMCVKNQNNLWGRYWGSQREISNLHFELCYYQPIEWAINNSIHLFDPGAGGKHKRRRGFFAKSTISLHKWFDKNMENIISPWLNEVNKQTEMEIDFENKSIPFK
;
A
#
# COMPACT_ATOMS: atom_id res chain seq x y z
N MET A 1 -15.34 -3.31 -2.08
CA MET A 1 -14.04 -2.63 -1.76
C MET A 1 -14.25 -1.17 -1.33
N HIS A 2 -15.07 -0.36 -2.04
CA HIS A 2 -15.28 1.06 -1.72
C HIS A 2 -15.63 1.31 -0.24
N ASN A 3 -16.63 0.62 0.31
CA ASN A 3 -17.02 0.79 1.72
C ASN A 3 -15.87 0.52 2.71
N PHE A 4 -15.03 -0.47 2.44
CA PHE A 4 -13.86 -0.76 3.28
C PHE A 4 -12.80 0.34 3.17
N TYR A 5 -12.58 0.86 1.96
CA TYR A 5 -11.69 2.00 1.73
C TYR A 5 -12.18 3.26 2.48
N GLU A 6 -13.47 3.61 2.38
CA GLU A 6 -14.02 4.75 3.10
C GLU A 6 -13.87 4.61 4.62
N GLN A 7 -14.23 3.47 5.17
CA GLN A 7 -14.10 3.20 6.62
C GLN A 7 -12.64 3.31 7.08
N HIS A 8 -11.71 2.82 6.28
CA HIS A 8 -10.29 2.97 6.58
C HIS A 8 -9.87 4.44 6.56
N CYS A 9 -10.27 5.22 5.56
CA CYS A 9 -10.00 6.66 5.50
C CYS A 9 -10.59 7.43 6.68
N LEU A 10 -11.82 7.09 7.10
CA LEU A 10 -12.49 7.73 8.24
C LEU A 10 -11.73 7.57 9.56
N ARG A 11 -11.01 6.46 9.75
CA ARG A 11 -10.18 6.24 10.96
C ARG A 11 -9.05 7.25 11.12
N TRP A 12 -8.60 7.86 10.03
CA TRP A 12 -7.56 8.89 10.03
C TRP A 12 -8.10 10.31 10.17
N GLY A 13 -9.44 10.48 10.30
CA GLY A 13 -10.09 11.78 10.47
C GLY A 13 -9.73 12.75 9.35
N VAL A 14 -9.24 13.93 9.73
CA VAL A 14 -8.83 14.99 8.78
C VAL A 14 -7.62 14.60 7.90
N TRP A 15 -6.85 13.60 8.30
CA TRP A 15 -5.70 13.07 7.56
C TRP A 15 -6.09 11.93 6.60
N GLY A 16 -7.35 11.51 6.64
CA GLY A 16 -7.87 10.46 5.78
C GLY A 16 -8.09 10.97 4.36
N SER A 17 -7.32 10.42 3.42
CA SER A 17 -7.40 10.79 2.02
C SER A 17 -8.54 10.06 1.34
N LYS A 18 -9.65 10.76 1.06
CA LYS A 18 -10.79 10.21 0.31
C LYS A 18 -10.70 10.58 -1.17
N TYR A 19 -9.64 10.17 -1.84
CA TYR A 19 -9.42 10.53 -3.26
C TYR A 19 -10.26 9.71 -4.23
N LEU A 20 -10.69 8.50 -3.82
CA LEU A 20 -11.34 7.56 -4.70
C LEU A 20 -12.84 7.49 -4.42
N THR A 21 -13.61 7.62 -5.48
CA THR A 21 -15.08 7.55 -5.46
C THR A 21 -15.59 6.13 -5.67
N SER A 22 -16.89 5.87 -5.41
CA SER A 22 -17.53 4.60 -5.77
C SER A 22 -17.37 4.28 -7.24
N THR A 23 -17.55 5.28 -8.10
CA THR A 23 -17.41 5.15 -9.55
C THR A 23 -16.03 4.63 -9.96
N PHE A 24 -14.95 5.07 -9.28
CA PHE A 24 -13.62 4.51 -9.52
C PHE A 24 -13.59 3.00 -9.28
N PHE A 25 -14.15 2.53 -8.17
CA PHE A 25 -14.16 1.09 -7.86
C PHE A 25 -15.09 0.29 -8.79
N GLU A 26 -16.16 0.89 -9.28
CA GLU A 26 -17.06 0.28 -10.27
C GLU A 26 -16.35 0.09 -11.61
N THR A 27 -15.62 1.11 -12.10
CA THR A 27 -14.87 1.04 -13.35
C THR A 27 -13.69 0.05 -13.30
N LEU A 28 -13.18 -0.29 -12.10
CA LEU A 28 -12.15 -1.31 -11.99
C LEU A 28 -12.61 -2.71 -12.41
N VAL A 29 -13.91 -2.98 -12.42
CA VAL A 29 -14.47 -4.27 -12.85
C VAL A 29 -14.12 -4.56 -14.30
N ASP A 30 -14.01 -3.55 -15.16
CA ASP A 30 -13.60 -3.68 -16.55
C ASP A 30 -12.15 -4.18 -16.69
N ASN A 31 -11.33 -3.94 -15.66
CA ASN A 31 -9.94 -4.34 -15.57
C ASN A 31 -9.69 -5.50 -14.58
N LYS A 32 -10.71 -6.30 -14.28
CA LYS A 32 -10.66 -7.38 -13.27
C LYS A 32 -9.48 -8.35 -13.40
N LYS A 33 -8.96 -8.56 -14.62
CA LYS A 33 -7.79 -9.42 -14.87
C LYS A 33 -6.52 -8.92 -14.17
N ASN A 34 -6.45 -7.61 -13.90
CA ASN A 34 -5.32 -6.96 -13.26
C ASN A 34 -5.57 -6.70 -11.77
N LEU A 35 -6.70 -7.17 -11.23
CA LEU A 35 -7.05 -7.00 -9.82
C LEU A 35 -6.94 -8.33 -9.09
N LEU A 36 -6.52 -8.23 -7.83
CA LEU A 36 -6.54 -9.32 -6.88
C LEU A 36 -7.11 -8.82 -5.57
N LEU A 37 -8.11 -9.52 -5.07
CA LEU A 37 -8.78 -9.19 -3.82
C LEU A 37 -8.57 -10.33 -2.82
N PHE A 38 -8.15 -9.98 -1.61
CA PHE A 38 -8.12 -10.88 -0.47
C PHE A 38 -9.19 -10.44 0.50
N SER A 39 -10.01 -11.35 0.99
CA SER A 39 -11.11 -11.01 1.89
C SER A 39 -11.15 -11.94 3.10
N ALA A 40 -11.68 -11.41 4.20
CA ALA A 40 -12.03 -12.20 5.36
C ALA A 40 -13.54 -12.18 5.56
N SER A 41 -14.12 -13.36 5.78
CA SER A 41 -15.53 -13.57 6.07
C SER A 41 -15.70 -14.33 7.37
N LYS A 42 -16.90 -14.27 7.93
CA LYS A 42 -17.28 -15.15 9.06
C LYS A 42 -17.39 -16.59 8.58
N HIS A 43 -16.99 -17.52 9.44
CA HIS A 43 -17.07 -18.95 9.15
C HIS A 43 -18.52 -19.41 8.85
N ASP A 44 -19.46 -18.91 9.61
CA ASP A 44 -20.88 -19.34 9.53
C ASP A 44 -21.75 -18.52 8.56
N SER A 45 -21.17 -17.51 7.94
CA SER A 45 -21.85 -16.68 6.95
C SER A 45 -20.84 -16.18 5.92
N ASN A 46 -21.26 -16.05 4.67
CA ASN A 46 -20.42 -15.48 3.62
C ASN A 46 -20.27 -13.94 3.73
N GLU A 47 -20.56 -13.36 4.92
CA GLU A 47 -20.43 -11.94 5.17
C GLU A 47 -18.96 -11.53 5.20
N ILE A 48 -18.55 -10.81 4.19
CA ILE A 48 -17.17 -10.25 4.13
C ILE A 48 -17.11 -9.03 5.05
N PHE A 49 -16.17 -9.05 6.01
CA PHE A 49 -15.98 -7.95 6.97
C PHE A 49 -14.62 -7.23 6.82
N ALA A 50 -13.74 -7.75 5.99
CA ALA A 50 -12.47 -7.09 5.65
C ALA A 50 -12.03 -7.45 4.24
N MET A 51 -11.32 -6.53 3.59
CA MET A 51 -10.81 -6.75 2.24
C MET A 51 -9.53 -5.94 2.00
N SER A 52 -8.58 -6.55 1.30
CA SER A 52 -7.46 -5.85 0.70
C SER A 52 -7.50 -5.98 -0.82
N MET A 53 -6.94 -5.00 -1.49
CA MET A 53 -6.88 -4.92 -2.95
C MET A 53 -5.44 -4.76 -3.40
N CYS A 54 -5.02 -5.61 -4.32
CA CYS A 54 -3.78 -5.51 -5.05
C CYS A 54 -4.05 -5.31 -6.54
N VAL A 55 -3.13 -4.63 -7.20
CA VAL A 55 -3.06 -4.57 -8.66
C VAL A 55 -1.92 -5.48 -9.12
N LYS A 56 -2.09 -6.17 -10.24
CA LYS A 56 -1.08 -7.10 -10.75
C LYS A 56 -0.91 -7.00 -12.25
N ASN A 57 0.26 -7.40 -12.70
CA ASN A 57 0.50 -7.80 -14.08
C ASN A 57 1.11 -9.22 -14.10
N GLN A 58 1.78 -9.62 -15.20
CA GLN A 58 2.38 -10.95 -15.32
C GLN A 58 3.47 -11.22 -14.28
N ASN A 59 4.26 -10.20 -13.90
CA ASN A 59 5.48 -10.36 -13.12
C ASN A 59 5.43 -9.65 -11.76
N ASN A 60 4.50 -8.71 -11.57
CA ASN A 60 4.51 -7.82 -10.44
C ASN A 60 3.14 -7.77 -9.75
N LEU A 61 3.18 -7.61 -8.44
CA LEU A 61 2.04 -7.39 -7.57
C LEU A 61 2.24 -6.10 -6.77
N TRP A 62 1.22 -5.25 -6.69
CA TRP A 62 1.23 -4.00 -5.92
C TRP A 62 0.07 -3.97 -4.94
N GLY A 63 0.36 -3.94 -3.65
CA GLY A 63 -0.62 -3.66 -2.60
C GLY A 63 -1.13 -2.22 -2.71
N ARG A 64 -2.44 -2.02 -2.61
CA ARG A 64 -3.04 -0.69 -2.77
C ARG A 64 -3.89 -0.27 -1.60
N TYR A 65 -5.04 -0.89 -1.43
CA TYR A 65 -6.03 -0.46 -0.44
C TYR A 65 -6.47 -1.62 0.42
N TRP A 66 -6.81 -1.31 1.64
CA TRP A 66 -7.41 -2.26 2.55
C TRP A 66 -8.41 -1.58 3.47
N GLY A 67 -9.29 -2.36 4.07
CA GLY A 67 -10.17 -1.90 5.14
C GLY A 67 -10.86 -3.05 5.83
N SER A 68 -11.33 -2.80 7.04
CA SER A 68 -12.04 -3.77 7.86
C SER A 68 -13.12 -3.08 8.69
N GLN A 69 -14.26 -3.72 8.81
CA GLN A 69 -15.36 -3.31 9.70
C GLN A 69 -15.09 -3.69 11.17
N ARG A 70 -14.07 -4.54 11.40
CA ARG A 70 -13.75 -5.09 12.73
C ARG A 70 -12.28 -4.92 13.02
N GLU A 71 -11.96 -4.69 14.28
CA GLU A 71 -10.60 -4.75 14.76
C GLU A 71 -10.28 -6.18 15.20
N ILE A 72 -9.50 -6.86 14.37
CA ILE A 72 -9.01 -8.20 14.65
C ILE A 72 -7.48 -8.15 14.60
N SER A 73 -6.86 -8.63 15.67
CA SER A 73 -5.41 -8.65 15.78
C SER A 73 -4.79 -9.38 14.59
N ASN A 74 -3.76 -8.77 14.00
CA ASN A 74 -3.01 -9.29 12.85
C ASN A 74 -3.78 -9.43 11.52
N LEU A 75 -5.08 -9.15 11.46
CA LEU A 75 -5.87 -9.26 10.23
C LEU A 75 -5.30 -8.42 9.08
N HIS A 76 -4.83 -7.20 9.37
CA HIS A 76 -4.15 -6.36 8.40
C HIS A 76 -2.92 -7.06 7.81
N PHE A 77 -2.11 -7.70 8.65
CA PHE A 77 -0.90 -8.40 8.19
C PHE A 77 -1.24 -9.62 7.36
N GLU A 78 -2.28 -10.33 7.74
CA GLU A 78 -2.77 -11.50 6.99
C GLU A 78 -3.20 -11.08 5.58
N LEU A 79 -4.14 -10.13 5.46
CA LEU A 79 -4.72 -9.77 4.18
C LEU A 79 -3.82 -8.90 3.30
N CYS A 80 -2.91 -8.11 3.88
CA CYS A 80 -2.08 -7.18 3.11
C CYS A 80 -0.67 -7.70 2.82
N TYR A 81 -0.22 -8.74 3.54
CA TYR A 81 1.14 -9.28 3.36
C TYR A 81 1.16 -10.79 3.22
N TYR A 82 0.72 -11.58 4.21
CA TYR A 82 0.94 -13.02 4.19
C TYR A 82 0.19 -13.71 3.05
N GLN A 83 -1.10 -13.48 2.89
CA GLN A 83 -1.87 -14.03 1.77
C GLN A 83 -1.37 -13.53 0.41
N PRO A 84 -1.08 -12.22 0.20
CA PRO A 84 -0.46 -11.76 -1.03
C PRO A 84 0.92 -12.36 -1.31
N ILE A 85 1.77 -12.58 -0.30
CA ILE A 85 3.08 -13.23 -0.47
C ILE A 85 2.89 -14.68 -0.93
N GLU A 86 2.05 -15.46 -0.23
CA GLU A 86 1.77 -16.84 -0.59
C GLU A 86 1.21 -16.94 -2.01
N TRP A 87 0.25 -16.09 -2.34
CA TRP A 87 -0.30 -16.02 -3.69
C TRP A 87 0.76 -15.67 -4.73
N ALA A 88 1.62 -14.70 -4.45
CA ALA A 88 2.69 -14.27 -5.35
C ALA A 88 3.68 -15.40 -5.64
N ILE A 89 4.08 -16.16 -4.62
CA ILE A 89 4.96 -17.34 -4.74
C ILE A 89 4.29 -18.39 -5.63
N ASN A 90 3.05 -18.74 -5.34
CA ASN A 90 2.30 -19.77 -6.07
C ASN A 90 2.00 -19.40 -7.53
N ASN A 91 2.05 -18.12 -7.87
CA ASN A 91 1.78 -17.60 -9.21
C ASN A 91 3.03 -17.08 -9.92
N SER A 92 4.24 -17.39 -9.42
CA SER A 92 5.52 -16.99 -10.01
C SER A 92 5.65 -15.48 -10.22
N ILE A 93 5.13 -14.69 -9.30
CA ILE A 93 5.32 -13.23 -9.29
C ILE A 93 6.74 -12.92 -8.84
N HIS A 94 7.47 -12.14 -9.62
CA HIS A 94 8.87 -11.80 -9.34
C HIS A 94 9.03 -10.66 -8.34
N LEU A 95 8.09 -9.74 -8.30
CA LEU A 95 8.15 -8.57 -7.42
C LEU A 95 6.80 -8.30 -6.75
N PHE A 96 6.82 -8.20 -5.42
CA PHE A 96 5.68 -7.70 -4.65
C PHE A 96 6.07 -6.39 -3.95
N ASP A 97 5.40 -5.31 -4.34
CA ASP A 97 5.48 -3.99 -3.69
C ASP A 97 4.26 -3.79 -2.78
N PRO A 98 4.43 -3.79 -1.45
CA PRO A 98 3.32 -3.63 -0.51
C PRO A 98 2.89 -2.18 -0.30
N GLY A 99 3.35 -1.24 -1.14
CA GLY A 99 3.07 0.18 -1.05
C GLY A 99 4.08 0.97 -0.21
N ALA A 100 3.91 2.29 -0.12
CA ALA A 100 4.83 3.18 0.57
C ALA A 100 4.75 3.07 2.10
N GLY A 101 5.86 3.43 2.78
CA GLY A 101 5.98 3.58 4.23
C GLY A 101 5.88 2.29 5.04
N GLY A 102 5.99 2.42 6.36
CA GLY A 102 5.76 1.32 7.31
C GLY A 102 6.98 0.46 7.63
N LYS A 103 7.74 0.85 8.68
CA LYS A 103 8.91 0.10 9.19
C LYS A 103 8.64 -1.38 9.53
N HIS A 104 7.37 -1.73 9.80
CA HIS A 104 6.94 -3.12 10.06
C HIS A 104 7.11 -4.06 8.85
N LYS A 105 7.18 -3.53 7.61
CA LYS A 105 7.39 -4.31 6.38
C LYS A 105 8.76 -4.96 6.34
N ARG A 106 9.78 -4.29 6.86
CA ARG A 106 11.13 -4.83 7.00
C ARG A 106 11.17 -6.17 7.76
N ARG A 107 10.39 -6.30 8.83
CA ARG A 107 10.28 -7.54 9.60
C ARG A 107 9.65 -8.70 8.81
N ARG A 108 9.12 -8.42 7.62
CA ARG A 108 8.50 -9.38 6.69
C ARG A 108 9.31 -9.57 5.42
N GLY A 109 10.58 -9.09 5.43
CA GLY A 109 11.51 -9.29 4.32
C GLY A 109 11.39 -8.28 3.18
N PHE A 110 10.58 -7.22 3.32
CA PHE A 110 10.49 -6.18 2.30
C PHE A 110 11.67 -5.21 2.41
N PHE A 111 12.34 -4.99 1.29
CA PHE A 111 13.40 -4.00 1.17
C PHE A 111 12.83 -2.61 0.89
N ALA A 112 13.43 -1.59 1.48
CA ALA A 112 13.14 -0.21 1.12
C ALA A 112 13.77 0.11 -0.24
N LYS A 113 13.01 0.79 -1.10
CA LYS A 113 13.46 1.22 -2.43
C LYS A 113 13.04 2.67 -2.64
N SER A 114 13.93 3.47 -3.22
CA SER A 114 13.60 4.84 -3.61
C SER A 114 12.53 4.84 -4.71
N THR A 115 11.62 5.78 -4.60
CA THR A 115 10.65 6.10 -5.64
C THR A 115 10.84 7.56 -6.07
N ILE A 116 10.48 7.87 -7.31
CA ILE A 116 10.57 9.22 -7.85
C ILE A 116 9.19 9.84 -7.83
N SER A 117 9.09 11.05 -7.26
CA SER A 117 7.91 11.90 -7.38
C SER A 117 8.30 13.22 -8.07
N LEU A 118 7.42 13.72 -8.92
CA LEU A 118 7.61 14.98 -9.61
C LEU A 118 6.64 16.00 -9.04
N HIS A 119 7.18 17.16 -8.67
CA HIS A 119 6.41 18.25 -8.09
C HIS A 119 6.57 19.51 -8.91
N LYS A 120 5.47 20.25 -9.08
CA LYS A 120 5.46 21.57 -9.71
C LYS A 120 4.81 22.55 -8.75
N TRP A 121 5.53 23.59 -8.44
CA TRP A 121 5.05 24.69 -7.61
C TRP A 121 4.45 25.77 -8.52
N PHE A 122 3.22 26.17 -8.27
CA PHE A 122 2.55 27.23 -9.00
C PHE A 122 2.74 28.60 -8.33
N ASP A 123 3.06 28.59 -7.02
CA ASP A 123 3.44 29.77 -6.26
C ASP A 123 4.97 29.87 -6.17
N LYS A 124 5.50 31.01 -6.61
CA LYS A 124 6.94 31.27 -6.66
C LYS A 124 7.58 31.34 -5.28
N ASN A 125 6.84 31.83 -4.26
CA ASN A 125 7.35 31.89 -2.90
C ASN A 125 7.51 30.49 -2.33
N MET A 126 6.51 29.61 -2.57
CA MET A 126 6.60 28.20 -2.18
C MET A 126 7.77 27.50 -2.87
N GLU A 127 7.97 27.73 -4.16
CA GLU A 127 9.12 27.18 -4.90
C GLU A 127 10.45 27.60 -4.25
N ASN A 128 10.62 28.89 -3.99
CA ASN A 128 11.83 29.44 -3.37
C ASN A 128 12.10 28.90 -1.98
N ILE A 129 11.07 28.58 -1.21
CA ILE A 129 11.19 28.01 0.14
C ILE A 129 11.56 26.52 0.07
N ILE A 130 10.88 25.76 -0.80
CA ILE A 130 10.97 24.29 -0.77
C ILE A 130 12.15 23.76 -1.58
N SER A 131 12.43 24.35 -2.77
CA SER A 131 13.45 23.86 -3.68
C SER A 131 14.85 23.72 -3.05
N PRO A 132 15.34 24.63 -2.20
CA PRO A 132 16.63 24.48 -1.54
C PRO A 132 16.74 23.24 -0.63
N TRP A 133 15.61 22.81 -0.04
CA TRP A 133 15.56 21.68 0.89
C TRP A 133 15.50 20.31 0.19
N LEU A 134 15.13 20.26 -1.09
CA LEU A 134 14.92 18.98 -1.78
C LEU A 134 16.18 18.13 -1.81
N ASN A 135 17.35 18.72 -2.01
CA ASN A 135 18.60 17.98 -2.05
C ASN A 135 18.95 17.35 -0.69
N GLU A 136 18.71 18.08 0.39
CA GLU A 136 18.96 17.56 1.74
C GLU A 136 17.96 16.47 2.11
N VAL A 137 16.67 16.67 1.80
CA VAL A 137 15.61 15.66 2.02
C VAL A 137 15.90 14.38 1.22
N ASN A 138 16.32 14.50 -0.04
CA ASN A 138 16.69 13.35 -0.87
C ASN A 138 17.86 12.59 -0.28
N LYS A 139 18.92 13.29 0.15
CA LYS A 139 20.07 12.68 0.79
C LYS A 139 19.73 11.95 2.10
N GLN A 140 18.89 12.57 2.93
CA GLN A 140 18.39 11.93 4.16
C GLN A 140 17.58 10.68 3.85
N THR A 141 16.72 10.74 2.83
CA THR A 141 15.92 9.59 2.39
C THR A 141 16.80 8.43 1.92
N GLU A 142 17.86 8.70 1.15
CA GLU A 142 18.83 7.67 0.72
C GLU A 142 19.53 7.03 1.93
N MET A 143 19.96 7.83 2.90
CA MET A 143 20.58 7.32 4.13
C MET A 143 19.61 6.46 4.95
N GLU A 144 18.33 6.85 5.04
CA GLU A 144 17.29 6.07 5.71
C GLU A 144 17.05 4.74 5.00
N ILE A 145 16.97 4.72 3.66
CA ILE A 145 16.81 3.51 2.88
C ILE A 145 17.97 2.54 3.14
N ASP A 146 19.19 3.03 3.11
CA ASP A 146 20.39 2.22 3.39
C ASP A 146 20.37 1.64 4.80
N PHE A 147 20.01 2.44 5.79
CA PHE A 147 19.92 2.00 7.17
C PHE A 147 18.83 0.93 7.35
N GLU A 148 17.64 1.17 6.79
CA GLU A 148 16.52 0.23 6.87
C GLU A 148 16.87 -1.11 6.21
N ASN A 149 17.54 -1.11 5.05
CA ASN A 149 17.93 -2.33 4.34
C ASN A 149 19.01 -3.13 5.07
N LYS A 150 19.96 -2.46 5.75
CA LYS A 150 20.98 -3.14 6.56
C LYS A 150 20.42 -3.87 7.78
N SER A 151 19.23 -3.48 8.25
CA SER A 151 18.58 -4.03 9.43
C SER A 151 17.49 -5.05 9.15
N ILE A 152 17.38 -5.57 7.92
CA ILE A 152 16.47 -6.66 7.58
C ILE A 152 16.94 -7.95 8.25
N PRO A 153 16.05 -8.69 8.97
CA PRO A 153 16.43 -9.88 9.71
C PRO A 153 16.69 -11.11 8.83
N PHE A 154 16.37 -11.03 7.56
CA PHE A 154 16.55 -12.11 6.58
C PHE A 154 17.73 -11.77 5.66
N LYS A 155 18.60 -12.74 5.47
CA LYS A 155 19.72 -12.69 4.52
C LYS A 155 19.48 -13.64 3.36
#